data_65c479f4c95223aa495a077d8d3009a7
#
_entry.id   65c479f4c95223aa495a077d8d3009a7
#
_cell.length_a   1.000
_cell.length_b   1.000
_cell.length_c   1.000
_cell.angle_alpha   90.00
_cell.angle_beta   90.00
_cell.angle_gamma   90.00
#
_symmetry.space_group_name_H-M   'P 1'
#
loop_
_entity.id
_entity.type
_entity.pdbx_description
1 polymer ?
#
loop_
_entity_poly.entity_id
_entity_poly.type
_entity_poly.pdbx_seq_one_letter_code
_entity_poly.pdbx_strand_id
1 'polypeptide(L)'
;MMEFNKKGILGRAKQAAQQSATATVTDEGLRAYMLKVYNYMATGILLTGIIALVTFKMSVVTDSSGSIVGLTQMGNAIYMSGLKWLVMLAPLGVVFYMSFGINKMSASKAQTTFWIFAALMGLSLSSILLVYTGMSITRVFFICSATFGAMSIYGYTTKRDLTKLGSFLMMGLIGIITVSYTHLRAHETSL
;
A
#
# COMPACT_ATOMS: atom_id res chain seq x y z
N MET A 1 23.23 -22.59 -54.93
CA MET A 1 23.45 -22.82 -53.49
C MET A 1 23.41 -21.52 -52.65
N MET A 2 23.72 -20.34 -53.19
CA MET A 2 23.70 -19.06 -52.44
C MET A 2 22.29 -18.44 -52.21
N GLU A 3 21.31 -18.70 -53.03
CA GLU A 3 19.96 -18.11 -52.85
C GLU A 3 19.15 -18.74 -51.71
N PHE A 4 19.36 -20.02 -51.41
CA PHE A 4 18.68 -20.73 -50.35
C PHE A 4 19.07 -20.18 -48.95
N ASN A 5 20.33 -19.76 -48.80
CA ASN A 5 20.84 -19.17 -47.55
C ASN A 5 20.27 -17.75 -47.31
N LYS A 6 20.07 -16.95 -48.37
CA LYS A 6 19.51 -15.58 -48.27
C LYS A 6 18.06 -15.58 -47.76
N LYS A 7 17.22 -16.51 -48.22
CA LYS A 7 15.82 -16.63 -47.74
C LYS A 7 15.75 -17.06 -46.27
N GLY A 8 16.62 -17.92 -45.82
CA GLY A 8 16.72 -18.33 -44.40
C GLY A 8 17.15 -17.18 -43.48
N ILE A 9 18.12 -16.38 -43.91
CA ILE A 9 18.62 -15.22 -43.14
C ILE A 9 17.55 -14.12 -43.07
N LEU A 10 16.87 -13.83 -44.17
CA LEU A 10 15.77 -12.84 -44.20
C LEU A 10 14.57 -13.27 -43.37
N GLY A 11 14.25 -14.58 -43.34
CA GLY A 11 13.20 -15.13 -42.48
C GLY A 11 13.51 -14.96 -41.00
N ARG A 12 14.74 -15.30 -40.60
CA ARG A 12 15.20 -15.11 -39.19
C ARG A 12 15.25 -13.64 -38.79
N ALA A 13 15.70 -12.75 -39.68
CA ALA A 13 15.71 -11.30 -39.42
C ALA A 13 14.30 -10.74 -39.26
N LYS A 14 13.32 -11.16 -40.06
CA LYS A 14 11.93 -10.78 -39.90
C LYS A 14 11.31 -11.30 -38.59
N GLN A 15 11.59 -12.54 -38.22
CA GLN A 15 11.14 -13.11 -36.94
C GLN A 15 11.75 -12.40 -35.73
N ALA A 16 13.04 -12.10 -35.77
CA ALA A 16 13.70 -11.33 -34.71
C ALA A 16 13.14 -9.90 -34.60
N ALA A 17 12.87 -9.22 -35.74
CA ALA A 17 12.24 -7.91 -35.75
C ALA A 17 10.81 -7.95 -35.20
N GLN A 18 10.03 -8.96 -35.54
CA GLN A 18 8.68 -9.15 -35.00
C GLN A 18 8.69 -9.44 -33.49
N GLN A 19 9.60 -10.30 -33.02
CA GLN A 19 9.75 -10.58 -31.59
C GLN A 19 10.15 -9.33 -30.81
N SER A 20 11.09 -8.53 -31.35
CA SER A 20 11.50 -7.28 -30.72
C SER A 20 10.36 -6.26 -30.67
N ALA A 21 9.59 -6.12 -31.76
CA ALA A 21 8.42 -5.23 -31.80
C ALA A 21 7.32 -5.66 -30.79
N THR A 22 7.05 -6.98 -30.71
CA THR A 22 6.07 -7.52 -29.75
C THR A 22 6.53 -7.32 -28.32
N ALA A 23 7.82 -7.53 -28.02
CA ALA A 23 8.39 -7.29 -26.69
C ALA A 23 8.28 -5.81 -26.28
N THR A 24 8.57 -4.88 -27.21
CA THR A 24 8.48 -3.45 -26.93
C THR A 24 7.04 -2.99 -26.67
N VAL A 25 6.07 -3.47 -27.45
CA VAL A 25 4.64 -3.14 -27.25
C VAL A 25 4.13 -3.73 -25.93
N THR A 26 4.57 -4.93 -25.54
CA THR A 26 4.21 -5.54 -24.26
C THR A 26 4.78 -4.75 -23.10
N ASP A 27 6.00 -4.25 -23.23
CA ASP A 27 6.68 -3.45 -22.17
C ASP A 27 6.00 -2.08 -21.98
N GLU A 28 5.61 -1.40 -23.05
CA GLU A 28 4.86 -0.14 -22.99
C GLU A 28 3.46 -0.33 -22.36
N GLY A 29 2.76 -1.38 -22.74
CA GLY A 29 1.45 -1.72 -22.17
C GLY A 29 1.54 -2.04 -20.68
N LEU A 30 2.53 -2.82 -20.28
CA LEU A 30 2.79 -3.15 -18.88
C LEU A 30 3.14 -1.90 -18.08
N ARG A 31 3.97 -1.01 -18.61
CA ARG A 31 4.34 0.26 -18.00
C ARG A 31 3.12 1.16 -17.78
N ALA A 32 2.28 1.32 -18.79
CA ALA A 32 1.05 2.10 -18.69
C ALA A 32 0.09 1.53 -17.63
N TYR A 33 -0.03 0.21 -17.57
CA TYR A 33 -0.83 -0.47 -16.55
C TYR A 33 -0.27 -0.23 -15.14
N MET A 34 1.02 -0.37 -14.93
CA MET A 34 1.67 -0.14 -13.64
C MET A 34 1.52 1.30 -13.19
N LEU A 35 1.68 2.29 -14.07
CA LEU A 35 1.45 3.70 -13.76
C LEU A 35 0.01 3.95 -13.29
N LYS A 36 -0.96 3.31 -13.92
CA LYS A 36 -2.37 3.40 -13.53
C LYS A 36 -2.60 2.83 -12.12
N VAL A 37 -2.01 1.67 -11.82
CA VAL A 37 -2.08 1.05 -10.48
C VAL A 37 -1.45 1.96 -9.42
N TYR A 38 -0.25 2.52 -9.69
CA TYR A 38 0.40 3.46 -8.76
C TYR A 38 -0.43 4.72 -8.51
N ASN A 39 -1.08 5.26 -9.53
CA ASN A 39 -1.98 6.41 -9.37
C ASN A 39 -3.18 6.07 -8.47
N TYR A 40 -3.78 4.90 -8.63
CA TYR A 40 -4.85 4.45 -7.73
C TYR A 40 -4.35 4.28 -6.29
N MET A 41 -3.18 3.68 -6.10
CA MET A 41 -2.58 3.54 -4.78
C MET A 41 -2.31 4.90 -4.13
N ALA A 42 -1.69 5.82 -4.85
CA ALA A 42 -1.38 7.16 -4.35
C ALA A 42 -2.64 7.95 -3.95
N THR A 43 -3.66 7.93 -4.80
CA THR A 43 -4.94 8.58 -4.51
C THR A 43 -5.69 7.91 -3.36
N GLY A 44 -5.62 6.58 -3.24
CA GLY A 44 -6.18 5.85 -2.11
C GLY A 44 -5.52 6.21 -0.77
N ILE A 45 -4.19 6.29 -0.74
CA ILE A 45 -3.44 6.73 0.45
C ILE A 45 -3.78 8.17 0.81
N LEU A 46 -3.86 9.06 -0.19
CA LEU A 46 -4.24 10.45 0.02
C LEU A 46 -5.65 10.56 0.65
N LEU A 47 -6.62 9.83 0.11
CA LEU A 47 -7.98 9.77 0.65
C LEU A 47 -7.99 9.26 2.10
N THR A 48 -7.27 8.18 2.37
CA THR A 48 -7.10 7.62 3.72
C THR A 48 -6.55 8.68 4.69
N GLY A 49 -5.52 9.41 4.30
CA GLY A 49 -4.91 10.46 5.11
C GLY A 49 -5.87 11.63 5.38
N ILE A 50 -6.58 12.09 4.35
CA ILE A 50 -7.56 13.17 4.48
C ILE A 50 -8.68 12.76 5.44
N ILE A 51 -9.25 11.57 5.27
CA ILE A 51 -10.33 11.08 6.14
C ILE A 51 -9.84 10.91 7.57
N ALA A 52 -8.63 10.38 7.78
CA ALA A 52 -8.05 10.24 9.11
C ALA A 52 -7.91 11.59 9.81
N LEU A 53 -7.38 12.60 9.12
CA LEU A 53 -7.20 13.95 9.67
C LEU A 53 -8.54 14.66 9.93
N VAL A 54 -9.49 14.56 9.01
CA VAL A 54 -10.83 15.17 9.18
C VAL A 54 -11.55 14.53 10.35
N THR A 55 -11.58 13.19 10.41
CA THR A 55 -12.20 12.45 11.51
C THR A 55 -11.56 12.81 12.84
N PHE A 56 -10.24 12.86 12.91
CA PHE A 56 -9.51 13.26 14.12
C PHE A 56 -9.91 14.67 14.56
N LYS A 57 -9.82 15.67 13.66
CA LYS A 57 -10.17 17.05 13.98
C LYS A 57 -11.63 17.23 14.46
N MET A 58 -12.56 16.47 13.89
CA MET A 58 -13.97 16.50 14.30
C MET A 58 -14.22 15.76 15.62
N SER A 59 -13.31 14.88 16.03
CA SER A 59 -13.45 14.02 17.20
C SER A 59 -12.81 14.58 18.46
N VAL A 60 -11.92 15.57 18.34
CA VAL A 60 -11.21 16.16 19.48
C VAL A 60 -11.65 17.62 19.74
N VAL A 61 -11.61 18.00 21.01
CA VAL A 61 -11.72 19.39 21.45
C VAL A 61 -10.32 19.85 21.83
N THR A 62 -9.84 20.90 21.18
CA THR A 62 -8.51 21.49 21.43
C THR A 62 -8.64 22.83 22.13
N ASP A 63 -7.74 23.12 23.05
CA ASP A 63 -7.58 24.41 23.70
C ASP A 63 -6.88 25.42 22.77
N SER A 64 -6.83 26.69 23.18
CA SER A 64 -6.13 27.80 22.51
C SER A 64 -4.63 27.52 22.31
N SER A 65 -4.03 26.66 23.13
CA SER A 65 -2.64 26.17 23.01
C SER A 65 -2.47 25.01 21.99
N GLY A 66 -3.57 24.50 21.39
CA GLY A 66 -3.56 23.36 20.49
C GLY A 66 -3.48 21.99 21.20
N SER A 67 -3.59 21.98 22.54
CA SER A 67 -3.62 20.74 23.32
C SER A 67 -5.02 20.12 23.30
N ILE A 68 -5.08 18.77 23.24
CA ILE A 68 -6.34 18.03 23.30
C ILE A 68 -6.85 18.06 24.74
N VAL A 69 -7.98 18.70 24.97
CA VAL A 69 -8.62 18.79 26.29
C VAL A 69 -9.79 17.82 26.46
N GLY A 70 -10.25 17.20 25.38
CA GLY A 70 -11.35 16.24 25.44
C GLY A 70 -11.76 15.68 24.10
N LEU A 71 -12.76 14.84 24.12
CA LEU A 71 -13.40 14.28 22.93
C LEU A 71 -14.77 14.93 22.71
N THR A 72 -15.11 15.15 21.45
CA THR A 72 -16.47 15.54 21.07
C THR A 72 -17.44 14.37 21.26
N GLN A 73 -18.73 14.59 21.13
CA GLN A 73 -19.73 13.51 21.16
C GLN A 73 -19.43 12.46 20.07
N MET A 74 -19.00 12.89 18.89
CA MET A 74 -18.57 12.03 17.79
C MET A 74 -17.31 11.24 18.17
N GLY A 75 -16.32 11.88 18.78
CA GLY A 75 -15.11 11.23 19.27
C GLY A 75 -15.38 10.15 20.31
N ASN A 76 -16.25 10.45 21.27
CA ASN A 76 -16.70 9.46 22.26
C ASN A 76 -17.38 8.25 21.60
N ALA A 77 -18.25 8.48 20.62
CA ALA A 77 -18.92 7.40 19.89
C ALA A 77 -17.93 6.52 19.13
N ILE A 78 -16.95 7.11 18.45
CA ILE A 78 -15.99 6.36 17.60
C ILE A 78 -14.93 5.64 18.45
N TYR A 79 -14.38 6.30 19.48
CA TYR A 79 -13.20 5.82 20.19
C TYR A 79 -13.47 5.14 21.54
N MET A 80 -14.56 5.52 22.22
CA MET A 80 -14.86 5.04 23.56
C MET A 80 -16.02 4.03 23.62
N SER A 81 -16.91 4.03 22.62
CA SER A 81 -18.04 3.10 22.58
C SER A 81 -17.64 1.74 22.00
N GLY A 82 -18.56 0.77 22.06
CA GLY A 82 -18.40 -0.51 21.35
C GLY A 82 -18.19 -0.37 19.83
N LEU A 83 -18.55 0.78 19.25
CA LEU A 83 -18.36 1.09 17.84
C LEU A 83 -16.89 1.09 17.42
N LYS A 84 -15.96 1.36 18.35
CA LYS A 84 -14.50 1.30 18.08
C LYS A 84 -14.08 -0.03 17.48
N TRP A 85 -14.61 -1.15 18.00
CA TRP A 85 -14.29 -2.48 17.49
C TRP A 85 -14.77 -2.68 16.07
N LEU A 86 -15.96 -2.17 15.76
CA LEU A 86 -16.51 -2.22 14.40
C LEU A 86 -15.66 -1.37 13.45
N VAL A 87 -15.27 -0.16 13.85
CA VAL A 87 -14.42 0.72 13.04
C VAL A 87 -13.03 0.12 12.80
N MET A 88 -12.45 -0.53 13.82
CA MET A 88 -11.14 -1.19 13.68
C MET A 88 -11.19 -2.43 12.80
N LEU A 89 -12.26 -3.19 12.84
CA LEU A 89 -12.40 -4.46 12.12
C LEU A 89 -13.05 -4.29 10.73
N ALA A 90 -13.73 -3.19 10.47
CA ALA A 90 -14.41 -2.95 9.19
C ALA A 90 -13.46 -3.03 7.98
N PRO A 91 -12.25 -2.45 7.98
CA PRO A 91 -11.31 -2.59 6.87
C PRO A 91 -10.95 -4.05 6.60
N LEU A 92 -10.77 -4.85 7.65
CA LEU A 92 -10.48 -6.28 7.53
C LEU A 92 -11.65 -7.02 6.88
N GLY A 93 -12.88 -6.69 7.25
CA GLY A 93 -14.08 -7.23 6.62
C GLY A 93 -14.14 -6.95 5.11
N VAL A 94 -13.77 -5.73 4.69
CA VAL A 94 -13.71 -5.38 3.26
C VAL A 94 -12.60 -6.16 2.54
N VAL A 95 -11.45 -6.39 3.19
CA VAL A 95 -10.37 -7.22 2.62
C VAL A 95 -10.87 -8.65 2.38
N PHE A 96 -11.55 -9.26 3.35
CA PHE A 96 -12.14 -10.59 3.16
C PHE A 96 -13.19 -10.59 2.05
N TYR A 97 -14.08 -9.60 2.02
CA TYR A 97 -15.07 -9.46 0.96
C TYR A 97 -14.41 -9.38 -0.43
N MET A 98 -13.35 -8.58 -0.58
CA MET A 98 -12.60 -8.50 -1.84
C MET A 98 -11.90 -9.82 -2.15
N SER A 99 -11.26 -10.44 -1.19
CA SER A 99 -10.49 -11.67 -1.38
C SER A 99 -11.36 -12.82 -1.91
N PHE A 100 -12.56 -12.98 -1.37
CA PHE A 100 -13.49 -14.02 -1.83
C PHE A 100 -14.23 -13.65 -3.12
N GLY A 101 -14.42 -12.35 -3.38
CA GLY A 101 -15.26 -11.86 -4.48
C GLY A 101 -14.50 -11.41 -5.72
N ILE A 102 -13.19 -11.20 -5.67
CA ILE A 102 -12.40 -10.52 -6.71
C ILE A 102 -12.57 -11.14 -8.10
N ASN A 103 -12.64 -12.47 -8.19
CA ASN A 103 -12.79 -13.20 -9.45
C ASN A 103 -14.18 -13.03 -10.11
N LYS A 104 -15.17 -12.58 -9.34
CA LYS A 104 -16.56 -12.37 -9.80
C LYS A 104 -16.93 -10.90 -9.90
N MET A 105 -16.04 -10.00 -9.50
CA MET A 105 -16.28 -8.56 -9.53
C MET A 105 -15.92 -7.95 -10.88
N SER A 106 -16.76 -7.02 -11.36
CA SER A 106 -16.36 -6.13 -12.45
C SER A 106 -15.29 -5.14 -11.98
N ALA A 107 -14.48 -4.64 -12.90
CA ALA A 107 -13.44 -3.63 -12.58
C ALA A 107 -14.01 -2.40 -11.84
N SER A 108 -15.19 -1.94 -12.21
CA SER A 108 -15.87 -0.82 -11.55
C SER A 108 -16.23 -1.15 -10.10
N LYS A 109 -16.75 -2.36 -9.83
CA LYS A 109 -17.08 -2.79 -8.46
C LYS A 109 -15.82 -2.91 -7.60
N ALA A 110 -14.74 -3.48 -8.14
CA ALA A 110 -13.46 -3.58 -7.44
C ALA A 110 -12.91 -2.18 -7.10
N GLN A 111 -13.00 -1.22 -8.02
CA GLN A 111 -12.59 0.16 -7.79
C GLN A 111 -13.42 0.85 -6.70
N THR A 112 -14.75 0.72 -6.74
CA THR A 112 -15.62 1.29 -5.70
C THR A 112 -15.32 0.68 -4.33
N THR A 113 -15.12 -0.64 -4.25
CA THR A 113 -14.76 -1.32 -3.00
C THR A 113 -13.40 -0.86 -2.48
N PHE A 114 -12.44 -0.58 -3.37
CA PHE A 114 -11.16 -0.01 -2.98
C PHE A 114 -11.30 1.39 -2.34
N TRP A 115 -12.17 2.26 -2.88
CA TRP A 115 -12.43 3.57 -2.29
C TRP A 115 -13.10 3.47 -0.92
N ILE A 116 -14.05 2.55 -0.76
CA ILE A 116 -14.69 2.26 0.53
C ILE A 116 -13.64 1.75 1.53
N PHE A 117 -12.77 0.85 1.11
CA PHE A 117 -11.65 0.37 1.92
C PHE A 117 -10.74 1.50 2.37
N ALA A 118 -10.31 2.39 1.46
CA ALA A 118 -9.47 3.53 1.77
C ALA A 118 -10.12 4.49 2.78
N ALA A 119 -11.43 4.71 2.66
CA ALA A 119 -12.20 5.53 3.60
C ALA A 119 -12.28 4.90 5.00
N LEU A 120 -12.58 3.60 5.09
CA LEU A 120 -12.63 2.85 6.34
C LEU A 120 -11.26 2.76 7.02
N MET A 121 -10.19 2.61 6.23
CA MET A 121 -8.82 2.68 6.74
C MET A 121 -8.53 4.05 7.34
N GLY A 122 -8.92 5.13 6.67
CA GLY A 122 -8.77 6.48 7.21
C GLY A 122 -9.49 6.68 8.55
N LEU A 123 -10.72 6.20 8.63
CA LEU A 123 -11.53 6.23 9.86
C LEU A 123 -10.85 5.43 10.98
N SER A 124 -10.36 4.23 10.70
CA SER A 124 -9.65 3.39 11.66
C SER A 124 -8.33 4.01 12.12
N LEU A 125 -7.53 4.56 11.18
CA LEU A 125 -6.24 5.18 11.47
C LEU A 125 -6.37 6.51 12.24
N SER A 126 -7.55 7.14 12.24
CA SER A 126 -7.77 8.37 13.00
C SER A 126 -7.53 8.18 14.51
N SER A 127 -7.73 6.96 15.04
CA SER A 127 -7.44 6.63 16.44
C SER A 127 -5.95 6.70 16.78
N ILE A 128 -5.07 6.46 15.82
CA ILE A 128 -3.61 6.56 15.99
C ILE A 128 -3.20 8.01 16.25
N LEU A 129 -3.88 8.97 15.63
CA LEU A 129 -3.64 10.39 15.83
C LEU A 129 -3.97 10.88 17.25
N LEU A 130 -4.81 10.13 17.99
CA LEU A 130 -5.09 10.40 19.41
C LEU A 130 -3.98 9.92 20.33
N VAL A 131 -3.37 8.77 20.02
CA VAL A 131 -2.41 8.09 20.91
C VAL A 131 -0.99 8.60 20.70
N TYR A 132 -0.64 8.92 19.45
CA TYR A 132 0.71 9.32 19.08
C TYR A 132 0.80 10.82 18.81
N THR A 133 1.90 11.42 19.24
CA THR A 133 2.15 12.84 18.97
C THR A 133 2.32 13.11 17.47
N GLY A 134 1.87 14.28 17.02
CA GLY A 134 2.02 14.68 15.61
C GLY A 134 3.47 14.63 15.11
N MET A 135 4.43 14.91 15.98
CA MET A 135 5.87 14.81 15.66
C MET A 135 6.29 13.37 15.34
N SER A 136 5.82 12.39 16.12
CA SER A 136 6.15 10.97 15.89
C SER A 136 5.54 10.47 14.58
N ILE A 137 4.30 10.84 14.28
CA ILE A 137 3.61 10.47 13.04
C ILE A 137 4.32 11.09 11.84
N THR A 138 4.66 12.38 11.91
CA THR A 138 5.38 13.09 10.84
C THR A 138 6.74 12.44 10.58
N ARG A 139 7.49 12.09 11.61
CA ARG A 139 8.79 11.42 11.47
C ARG A 139 8.67 10.07 10.77
N VAL A 140 7.73 9.23 11.18
CA VAL A 140 7.49 7.92 10.55
C VAL A 140 7.06 8.11 9.09
N PHE A 141 6.17 9.07 8.82
CA PHE A 141 5.72 9.39 7.46
C PHE A 141 6.89 9.75 6.54
N PHE A 142 7.79 10.64 6.97
CA PHE A 142 8.96 11.03 6.16
C PHE A 142 9.92 9.88 5.94
N ILE A 143 10.18 9.05 6.95
CA ILE A 143 11.04 7.87 6.81
C ILE A 143 10.43 6.88 5.81
N CYS A 144 9.14 6.56 5.93
CA CYS A 144 8.46 5.66 5.00
C CYS A 144 8.43 6.22 3.58
N SER A 145 8.14 7.51 3.42
CA SER A 145 8.09 8.17 2.11
C SER A 145 9.46 8.20 1.44
N ALA A 146 10.52 8.50 2.19
CA ALA A 146 11.89 8.49 1.67
C ALA A 146 12.32 7.07 1.26
N THR A 147 12.03 6.08 2.09
CA THR A 147 12.33 4.67 1.79
C THR A 147 11.57 4.19 0.55
N PHE A 148 10.28 4.50 0.47
CA PHE A 148 9.46 4.14 -0.70
C PHE A 148 9.96 4.84 -1.96
N GLY A 149 10.27 6.12 -1.88
CA GLY A 149 10.83 6.89 -3.00
C GLY A 149 12.17 6.33 -3.48
N ALA A 150 13.09 6.04 -2.57
CA ALA A 150 14.38 5.45 -2.90
C ALA A 150 14.23 4.07 -3.56
N MET A 151 13.37 3.21 -3.02
CA MET A 151 13.11 1.88 -3.59
C MET A 151 12.39 1.96 -4.94
N SER A 152 11.50 2.93 -5.12
CA SER A 152 10.81 3.17 -6.38
C SER A 152 11.79 3.61 -7.49
N ILE A 153 12.70 4.55 -7.18
CA ILE A 153 13.75 5.00 -8.11
C ILE A 153 14.70 3.85 -8.43
N TYR A 154 15.10 3.07 -7.43
CA TYR A 154 15.95 1.90 -7.63
C TYR A 154 15.28 0.87 -8.53
N GLY A 155 14.01 0.53 -8.27
CA GLY A 155 13.24 -0.41 -9.09
C GLY A 155 13.06 0.07 -10.53
N TYR A 156 12.88 1.38 -10.74
CA TYR A 156 12.76 1.96 -12.07
C TYR A 156 14.08 1.96 -12.87
N THR A 157 15.21 2.15 -12.16
CA THR A 157 16.54 2.29 -12.79
C THR A 157 17.24 0.95 -12.99
N THR A 158 16.94 -0.06 -12.16
CA THR A 158 17.64 -1.34 -12.19
C THR A 158 17.19 -2.21 -13.37
N LYS A 159 18.16 -2.84 -14.02
CA LYS A 159 17.93 -3.88 -15.04
C LYS A 159 18.09 -5.29 -14.47
N ARG A 160 18.32 -5.42 -13.15
CA ARG A 160 18.52 -6.71 -12.49
C ARG A 160 17.18 -7.30 -12.08
N ASP A 161 17.09 -8.63 -12.13
CA ASP A 161 15.96 -9.34 -11.55
C ASP A 161 15.98 -9.20 -10.02
N LEU A 162 14.95 -8.54 -9.48
CA LEU A 162 14.81 -8.28 -8.05
C LEU A 162 14.09 -9.40 -7.29
N THR A 163 13.71 -10.49 -7.95
CA THR A 163 12.98 -11.61 -7.33
C THR A 163 13.75 -12.21 -6.17
N LYS A 164 15.07 -12.43 -6.36
CA LYS A 164 15.95 -12.95 -5.30
C LYS A 164 16.06 -11.99 -4.11
N LEU A 165 16.14 -10.69 -4.38
CA LEU A 165 16.16 -9.65 -3.34
C LEU A 165 14.82 -9.61 -2.59
N GLY A 166 13.70 -9.72 -3.29
CA GLY A 166 12.36 -9.80 -2.69
C GLY A 166 12.23 -10.98 -1.72
N SER A 167 12.70 -12.18 -2.13
CA SER A 167 12.70 -13.37 -1.26
C SER A 167 13.58 -13.20 -0.03
N PHE A 168 14.75 -12.57 -0.17
CA PHE A 168 15.65 -12.27 0.95
C PHE A 168 15.00 -11.25 1.93
N LEU A 169 14.36 -10.20 1.42
CA LEU A 169 13.67 -9.20 2.24
C LEU A 169 12.46 -9.80 2.97
N MET A 170 11.71 -10.70 2.32
CA MET A 170 10.61 -11.42 2.98
C MET A 170 11.11 -12.29 4.14
N MET A 171 12.21 -13.00 3.94
CA MET A 171 12.83 -13.79 5.01
C MET A 171 13.32 -12.90 6.16
N GLY A 172 13.91 -11.75 5.85
CA GLY A 172 14.31 -10.74 6.84
C GLY A 172 13.12 -10.18 7.62
N LEU A 173 12.00 -9.89 6.95
CA LEU A 173 10.77 -9.42 7.58
C LEU A 173 10.21 -10.44 8.58
N ILE A 174 10.12 -11.71 8.17
CA ILE A 174 9.67 -12.80 9.05
C ILE A 174 10.62 -12.91 10.26
N GLY A 175 11.93 -12.83 10.03
CA GLY A 175 12.93 -12.83 11.10
C GLY A 175 12.73 -11.70 12.10
N ILE A 176 12.53 -10.46 11.65
CA ILE A 176 12.28 -9.30 12.50
C ILE A 176 11.00 -9.48 13.33
N ILE A 177 9.90 -9.94 12.71
CA ILE A 177 8.65 -10.21 13.40
C ILE A 177 8.85 -11.26 14.49
N THR A 178 9.53 -12.36 14.17
CA THR A 178 9.80 -13.45 15.12
C THR A 178 10.64 -12.96 16.30
N VAL A 179 11.73 -12.23 16.03
CA VAL A 179 12.61 -11.69 17.07
C VAL A 179 11.86 -10.67 17.94
N SER A 180 11.07 -9.78 17.34
CA SER A 180 10.27 -8.80 18.09
C SER A 180 9.26 -9.50 19.00
N TYR A 181 8.60 -10.55 18.52
CA TYR A 181 7.64 -11.32 19.32
C TYR A 181 8.34 -12.04 20.49
N THR A 182 9.46 -12.71 20.24
CA THR A 182 10.21 -13.42 21.28
C THR A 182 10.80 -12.47 22.32
N HIS A 183 11.26 -11.29 21.90
CA HIS A 183 11.80 -10.26 22.79
C HIS A 183 10.71 -9.66 23.69
N LEU A 184 9.52 -9.37 23.16
CA LEU A 184 8.38 -8.90 23.94
C LEU A 184 7.96 -9.95 24.99
N ARG A 185 7.88 -11.22 24.61
CA ARG A 185 7.50 -12.30 25.52
C ARG A 185 8.54 -12.54 26.62
N ALA A 186 9.84 -12.43 26.31
CA ALA A 186 10.90 -12.54 27.31
C ALA A 186 10.82 -11.44 28.36
N HIS A 187 10.37 -10.23 27.96
CA HIS A 187 10.19 -9.11 28.90
C HIS A 187 8.97 -9.31 29.83
N GLU A 188 7.90 -9.95 29.36
CA GLU A 188 6.71 -10.26 30.19
C GLU A 188 6.99 -11.38 31.21
N THR A 189 7.89 -12.32 30.92
CA THR A 189 8.22 -13.43 31.82
C THR A 189 9.28 -13.09 32.86
N SER A 190 9.89 -11.90 32.78
CA SER A 190 10.89 -11.42 33.73
C SER A 190 10.33 -10.49 34.84
N LEU A 191 9.01 -10.27 34.86
CA LEU A 191 8.27 -9.56 35.91
C LEU A 191 7.50 -10.54 36.77
#